data_214d2504a1cf4956d2c12b75f7579043
#
_entry.id   214d2504a1cf4956d2c12b75f7579043
#
_cell.length_a   1.000
_cell.length_b   1.000
_cell.length_c   1.000
_cell.angle_alpha   90.00
_cell.angle_beta   90.00
_cell.angle_gamma   90.00
#
_symmetry.space_group_name_H-M   'P 1'
#
loop_
_entity.id
_entity.type
_entity.pdbx_description
1 polymer ?
#
loop_
_entity_poly.entity_id
_entity_poly.type
_entity_poly.pdbx_seq_one_letter_code
_entity_poly.pdbx_strand_id
1 'polypeptide(L)'
;MNFIKTHLLIFVSALMLSGCATTDRTYGAAPEVEIADLTELPEPTVSRMYRLGPQEVVTIAVVGAESLSGTFLTDAQGNIEYPLLGLVPVAGMSPGEASRMIADGLRGDFLRNPQVRVIPKELPSTSISVGGEVEQPGNYPVLANVTLLRAVNQAGGLGEYAKHDDVLVMRTVNGQSYIGVYNIGAIQRGNYDDPRLYPDDIVMVGDSPGRRRLDRIVALVAPVISSTAVILNQLTR
;
A
#
# COMPACT_ATOMS: atom_id res chain seq x y z
N MET A 1 -32.04 51.39 -14.90
CA MET A 1 -31.29 50.74 -13.80
C MET A 1 -31.39 49.21 -13.79
N ASN A 2 -32.41 48.60 -14.42
CA ASN A 2 -32.56 47.16 -14.50
C ASN A 2 -31.72 46.47 -15.58
N PHE A 3 -31.36 47.14 -16.67
CA PHE A 3 -30.53 46.55 -17.75
C PHE A 3 -29.11 46.21 -17.33
N ILE A 4 -28.50 47.06 -16.50
CA ILE A 4 -27.11 46.84 -15.99
C ILE A 4 -27.07 45.65 -15.04
N LYS A 5 -28.09 45.45 -14.22
CA LYS A 5 -28.18 44.29 -13.29
C LYS A 5 -28.34 42.97 -14.04
N THR A 6 -29.10 42.94 -15.13
CA THR A 6 -29.31 41.73 -15.93
C THR A 6 -28.05 41.34 -16.70
N HIS A 7 -27.29 42.30 -17.25
CA HIS A 7 -26.04 42.00 -17.92
C HIS A 7 -24.92 41.60 -16.96
N LEU A 8 -24.89 42.15 -15.73
CA LEU A 8 -23.95 41.75 -14.70
C LEU A 8 -24.21 40.27 -14.21
N LEU A 9 -25.49 39.88 -14.10
CA LEU A 9 -25.86 38.54 -13.72
C LEU A 9 -25.49 37.49 -14.80
N ILE A 10 -25.68 37.86 -16.09
CA ILE A 10 -25.30 36.99 -17.21
C ILE A 10 -23.77 36.88 -17.32
N PHE A 11 -23.02 37.96 -17.05
CA PHE A 11 -21.56 37.91 -17.09
C PHE A 11 -20.98 37.08 -15.94
N VAL A 12 -21.53 37.15 -14.74
CA VAL A 12 -21.14 36.29 -13.60
C VAL A 12 -21.49 34.84 -13.83
N SER A 13 -22.63 34.56 -14.49
CA SER A 13 -23.03 33.18 -14.86
C SER A 13 -22.13 32.59 -15.93
N ALA A 14 -21.65 33.40 -16.90
CA ALA A 14 -20.74 32.94 -17.95
C ALA A 14 -19.31 32.63 -17.43
N LEU A 15 -18.84 33.37 -16.41
CA LEU A 15 -17.53 33.11 -15.79
C LEU A 15 -17.46 31.80 -15.00
N MET A 16 -18.62 31.24 -14.58
CA MET A 16 -18.67 30.02 -13.80
C MET A 16 -18.57 28.73 -14.65
N LEU A 17 -18.64 28.81 -16.00
CA LEU A 17 -18.59 27.65 -16.89
C LEU A 17 -17.20 27.29 -17.42
N SER A 18 -16.16 28.08 -17.18
CA SER A 18 -14.83 27.85 -17.77
C SER A 18 -13.85 27.07 -16.88
N GLY A 19 -14.36 26.31 -15.90
CA GLY A 19 -13.55 25.61 -14.89
C GLY A 19 -13.41 24.09 -15.05
N CYS A 20 -13.59 23.52 -16.24
CA CYS A 20 -13.18 22.12 -16.47
C CYS A 20 -11.66 22.05 -16.65
N ALA A 21 -10.90 22.09 -15.55
CA ALA A 21 -9.54 21.57 -15.57
C ALA A 21 -9.64 20.05 -15.74
N THR A 22 -9.39 19.56 -16.95
CA THR A 22 -9.18 18.15 -17.22
C THR A 22 -7.95 17.71 -16.44
N THR A 23 -8.17 17.01 -15.34
CA THR A 23 -7.09 16.29 -14.67
C THR A 23 -6.67 15.17 -15.62
N ASP A 24 -5.39 15.09 -15.93
CA ASP A 24 -4.86 13.98 -16.71
C ASP A 24 -5.15 12.69 -15.94
N ARG A 25 -5.96 11.83 -16.55
CA ARG A 25 -6.38 10.53 -16.00
C ARG A 25 -5.86 9.40 -16.85
N THR A 26 -4.76 9.62 -17.54
CA THR A 26 -4.13 8.59 -18.33
C THR A 26 -3.42 7.63 -17.37
N TYR A 27 -3.89 6.39 -17.32
CA TYR A 27 -3.27 5.31 -16.56
C TYR A 27 -2.30 4.56 -17.46
N GLY A 28 -1.18 4.07 -16.89
CA GLY A 28 -0.26 3.17 -17.59
C GLY A 28 0.37 3.75 -18.86
N ALA A 29 0.53 5.07 -18.95
CA ALA A 29 1.14 5.71 -20.12
C ALA A 29 2.65 5.43 -20.25
N ALA A 30 3.30 4.98 -19.16
CA ALA A 30 4.69 4.56 -19.22
C ALA A 30 4.83 3.23 -19.99
N PRO A 31 5.83 3.09 -20.86
CA PRO A 31 5.98 1.89 -21.72
C PRO A 31 6.22 0.59 -20.96
N GLU A 32 6.56 0.68 -19.68
CA GLU A 32 6.87 -0.45 -18.80
C GLU A 32 5.66 -0.89 -17.94
N VAL A 33 4.51 -0.19 -18.09
CA VAL A 33 3.32 -0.43 -17.29
C VAL A 33 2.23 -1.02 -18.17
N GLU A 34 1.68 -2.14 -17.74
CA GLU A 34 0.53 -2.78 -18.38
C GLU A 34 -0.72 -2.55 -17.53
N ILE A 35 -1.78 -2.05 -18.17
CA ILE A 35 -3.09 -1.93 -17.52
C ILE A 35 -3.72 -3.32 -17.54
N ALA A 36 -3.84 -3.93 -16.38
CA ALA A 36 -4.55 -5.19 -16.24
C ALA A 36 -6.05 -4.98 -16.43
N ASP A 37 -6.71 -5.98 -17.03
CA ASP A 37 -8.17 -6.01 -17.10
C ASP A 37 -8.76 -5.91 -15.66
N LEU A 38 -9.84 -5.15 -15.50
CA LEU A 38 -10.40 -4.70 -14.21
C LEU A 38 -10.72 -5.82 -13.19
N THR A 39 -10.63 -7.07 -13.58
CA THR A 39 -11.03 -8.21 -12.75
C THR A 39 -9.87 -8.94 -12.09
N GLU A 40 -8.67 -8.97 -12.68
CA GLU A 40 -7.58 -9.77 -12.12
C GLU A 40 -6.20 -9.18 -12.44
N LEU A 41 -5.59 -8.54 -11.44
CA LEU A 41 -4.16 -8.34 -11.47
C LEU A 41 -3.46 -9.71 -11.44
N PRO A 42 -2.43 -9.95 -12.27
CA PRO A 42 -1.72 -11.22 -12.27
C PRO A 42 -1.20 -11.53 -10.87
N GLU A 43 -1.47 -12.75 -10.42
CA GLU A 43 -0.93 -13.21 -9.14
C GLU A 43 0.60 -13.34 -9.23
N PRO A 44 1.33 -12.92 -8.19
CA PRO A 44 2.76 -13.17 -8.14
C PRO A 44 3.01 -14.68 -8.23
N THR A 45 3.76 -15.11 -9.22
CA THR A 45 4.00 -16.54 -9.57
C THR A 45 4.72 -17.30 -8.44
N VAL A 46 5.20 -16.62 -7.43
CA VAL A 46 5.86 -17.21 -6.27
C VAL A 46 5.26 -16.58 -5.03
N SER A 47 4.59 -17.39 -4.22
CA SER A 47 4.56 -17.11 -2.78
C SER A 47 6.02 -16.85 -2.40
N ARG A 48 6.38 -15.60 -2.13
CA ARG A 48 7.74 -15.26 -1.69
C ARG A 48 7.94 -15.92 -0.34
N MET A 49 8.27 -17.23 -0.36
CA MET A 49 8.84 -17.85 0.80
C MET A 49 10.09 -17.04 1.14
N TYR A 50 10.06 -16.41 2.30
CA TYR A 50 11.20 -15.67 2.80
C TYR A 50 12.47 -16.49 2.62
N ARG A 51 13.48 -15.87 2.04
CA ARG A 51 14.80 -16.46 1.84
C ARG A 51 15.83 -15.56 2.49
N LEU A 52 16.73 -16.18 3.21
CA LEU A 52 17.84 -15.49 3.85
C LEU A 52 18.69 -14.76 2.81
N GLY A 53 19.02 -13.51 3.09
CA GLY A 53 19.86 -12.65 2.26
C GLY A 53 21.20 -12.31 2.91
N PRO A 54 22.06 -11.56 2.19
CA PRO A 54 23.25 -10.96 2.76
C PRO A 54 22.93 -9.89 3.80
N GLN A 55 23.81 -9.72 4.79
CA GLN A 55 23.71 -8.71 5.85
C GLN A 55 22.44 -8.80 6.71
N GLU A 56 21.89 -9.99 6.83
CA GLU A 56 20.75 -10.26 7.71
C GLU A 56 21.19 -10.81 9.05
N VAL A 57 20.43 -10.44 10.08
CA VAL A 57 20.62 -10.95 11.45
C VAL A 57 19.67 -12.12 11.69
N VAL A 58 20.22 -13.27 12.04
CA VAL A 58 19.45 -14.47 12.36
C VAL A 58 19.77 -14.93 13.77
N THR A 59 18.78 -15.46 14.46
CA THR A 59 18.96 -16.17 15.72
C THR A 59 18.92 -17.67 15.44
N ILE A 60 19.98 -18.37 15.84
CA ILE A 60 20.10 -19.82 15.72
C ILE A 60 19.98 -20.42 17.13
N ALA A 61 19.03 -21.30 17.30
CA ALA A 61 18.86 -22.06 18.54
C ALA A 61 19.11 -23.54 18.30
N VAL A 62 19.96 -24.14 19.13
CA VAL A 62 20.27 -25.56 19.11
C VAL A 62 19.82 -26.17 20.43
N VAL A 63 18.88 -27.10 20.37
CA VAL A 63 18.33 -27.73 21.58
C VAL A 63 19.40 -28.52 22.31
N GLY A 64 19.61 -28.19 23.59
CA GLY A 64 20.59 -28.88 24.44
C GLY A 64 22.04 -28.46 24.22
N ALA A 65 22.30 -27.40 23.42
CA ALA A 65 23.64 -26.87 23.17
C ALA A 65 23.62 -25.34 23.14
N GLU A 66 23.57 -24.70 24.31
CA GLU A 66 23.50 -23.24 24.45
C GLU A 66 24.74 -22.54 23.85
N SER A 67 25.93 -23.18 23.96
CA SER A 67 27.19 -22.65 23.39
C SER A 67 27.18 -22.57 21.85
N LEU A 68 26.28 -23.28 21.18
CA LEU A 68 26.06 -23.23 19.74
C LEU A 68 24.85 -22.36 19.35
N SER A 69 24.12 -21.84 20.33
CA SER A 69 23.00 -20.97 20.12
C SER A 69 23.44 -19.51 20.22
N GLY A 70 22.85 -18.65 19.39
CA GLY A 70 23.22 -17.23 19.39
C GLY A 70 22.60 -16.44 18.25
N THR A 71 23.00 -15.19 18.15
CA THR A 71 22.65 -14.29 17.06
C THR A 71 23.84 -14.15 16.13
N PHE A 72 23.61 -14.36 14.85
CA PHE A 72 24.61 -14.36 13.80
C PHE A 72 24.23 -13.38 12.70
N LEU A 73 25.24 -12.77 12.08
CA LEU A 73 25.06 -11.90 10.93
C LEU A 73 25.54 -12.64 9.68
N THR A 74 24.75 -12.62 8.61
CA THR A 74 25.22 -13.10 7.32
C THR A 74 26.21 -12.08 6.71
N ASP A 75 27.28 -12.56 6.11
CA ASP A 75 28.25 -11.73 5.40
C ASP A 75 27.71 -11.16 4.07
N ALA A 76 28.51 -10.39 3.35
CA ALA A 76 28.11 -9.81 2.06
C ALA A 76 27.84 -10.87 0.96
N GLN A 77 28.33 -12.09 1.13
CA GLN A 77 28.12 -13.25 0.26
C GLN A 77 26.93 -14.11 0.73
N GLY A 78 26.36 -13.80 1.92
CA GLY A 78 25.26 -14.53 2.53
C GLY A 78 25.69 -15.82 3.25
N ASN A 79 26.93 -15.86 3.77
CA ASN A 79 27.38 -16.94 4.64
C ASN A 79 27.25 -16.54 6.11
N ILE A 80 27.12 -17.53 6.98
CA ILE A 80 27.20 -17.36 8.44
C ILE A 80 28.51 -18.00 8.92
N GLU A 81 29.29 -17.26 9.67
CA GLU A 81 30.42 -17.86 10.43
C GLU A 81 29.83 -18.56 11.67
N TYR A 82 29.74 -19.88 11.59
CA TYR A 82 29.05 -20.69 12.61
C TYR A 82 30.07 -21.55 13.40
N PRO A 83 29.96 -21.60 14.74
CA PRO A 83 30.86 -22.40 15.57
C PRO A 83 30.95 -23.85 15.09
N LEU A 84 32.14 -24.41 15.07
CA LEU A 84 32.46 -25.78 14.65
C LEU A 84 32.31 -26.05 13.15
N LEU A 85 31.45 -25.33 12.42
CA LEU A 85 31.22 -25.54 10.97
C LEU A 85 32.00 -24.56 10.09
N GLY A 86 32.47 -23.44 10.66
CA GLY A 86 33.06 -22.36 9.86
C GLY A 86 32.02 -21.60 9.04
N LEU A 87 32.34 -21.30 7.78
CA LEU A 87 31.45 -20.56 6.88
C LEU A 87 30.35 -21.48 6.34
N VAL A 88 29.09 -21.17 6.65
CA VAL A 88 27.89 -21.88 6.20
C VAL A 88 27.13 -20.99 5.22
N PRO A 89 27.00 -21.38 3.93
CA PRO A 89 26.25 -20.60 2.95
C PRO A 89 24.76 -20.76 3.19
N VAL A 90 24.06 -19.64 3.50
CA VAL A 90 22.62 -19.64 3.76
C VAL A 90 21.83 -18.73 2.82
N ALA A 91 22.51 -17.92 2.00
CA ALA A 91 21.84 -17.05 1.04
C ALA A 91 20.93 -17.83 0.09
N GLY A 92 19.71 -17.29 -0.12
CA GLY A 92 18.71 -17.92 -0.96
C GLY A 92 17.99 -19.13 -0.34
N MET A 93 18.33 -19.53 0.89
CA MET A 93 17.67 -20.61 1.61
C MET A 93 16.50 -20.08 2.45
N SER A 94 15.46 -20.86 2.60
CA SER A 94 14.48 -20.62 3.65
C SER A 94 15.10 -20.91 5.03
N PRO A 95 14.56 -20.31 6.11
CA PRO A 95 15.05 -20.61 7.48
C PRO A 95 15.01 -22.10 7.82
N GLY A 96 14.02 -22.84 7.27
CA GLY A 96 13.92 -24.28 7.45
C GLY A 96 15.02 -25.08 6.70
N GLU A 97 15.43 -24.62 5.53
CA GLU A 97 16.54 -25.23 4.77
C GLU A 97 17.89 -24.94 5.47
N ALA A 98 18.09 -23.70 5.91
CA ALA A 98 19.27 -23.35 6.69
C ALA A 98 19.35 -24.12 8.01
N SER A 99 18.21 -24.30 8.71
CA SER A 99 18.14 -25.14 9.92
C SER A 99 18.58 -26.58 9.67
N ARG A 100 18.13 -27.17 8.57
CA ARG A 100 18.51 -28.55 8.19
C ARG A 100 19.99 -28.63 7.84
N MET A 101 20.50 -27.70 7.04
CA MET A 101 21.91 -27.66 6.65
C MET A 101 22.84 -27.58 7.86
N ILE A 102 22.55 -26.70 8.83
CA ILE A 102 23.34 -26.58 10.07
C ILE A 102 23.22 -27.84 10.90
N ALA A 103 22.00 -28.42 11.03
CA ALA A 103 21.80 -29.65 11.76
C ALA A 103 22.59 -30.82 11.13
N ASP A 104 22.60 -30.93 9.82
CA ASP A 104 23.34 -31.98 9.11
C ASP A 104 24.86 -31.81 9.27
N GLY A 105 25.36 -30.57 9.23
CA GLY A 105 26.78 -30.31 9.51
C GLY A 105 27.24 -30.62 10.93
N LEU A 106 26.32 -30.44 11.90
CA LEU A 106 26.62 -30.77 13.31
C LEU A 106 26.47 -32.27 13.62
N ARG A 107 25.79 -33.02 12.76
CA ARG A 107 25.46 -34.44 13.01
C ARG A 107 26.70 -35.34 12.89
N GLY A 108 26.86 -36.23 13.84
CA GLY A 108 27.91 -37.23 13.86
C GLY A 108 29.15 -36.80 14.62
N ASP A 109 29.84 -35.76 14.13
CA ASP A 109 31.10 -35.30 14.71
C ASP A 109 30.92 -34.52 16.02
N PHE A 110 29.84 -33.75 16.11
CA PHE A 110 29.62 -32.86 17.26
C PHE A 110 28.38 -33.23 18.09
N LEU A 111 27.23 -33.54 17.44
CA LEU A 111 25.98 -33.90 18.11
C LEU A 111 25.35 -35.13 17.47
N ARG A 112 24.74 -35.99 18.31
CA ARG A 112 24.08 -37.23 17.80
C ARG A 112 22.77 -36.93 17.07
N ASN A 113 21.97 -36.00 17.61
CA ASN A 113 20.65 -35.67 17.05
C ASN A 113 20.41 -34.17 17.23
N PRO A 114 21.08 -33.32 16.45
CA PRO A 114 20.94 -31.89 16.57
C PRO A 114 19.55 -31.43 16.10
N GLN A 115 18.88 -30.66 16.94
CA GLN A 115 17.64 -29.93 16.57
C GLN A 115 18.00 -28.46 16.50
N VAL A 116 18.00 -27.92 15.28
CA VAL A 116 18.41 -26.56 15.00
C VAL A 116 17.19 -25.78 14.50
N ARG A 117 17.04 -24.55 14.98
CA ARG A 117 16.05 -23.59 14.50
C ARG A 117 16.75 -22.30 14.13
N VAL A 118 16.56 -21.85 12.90
CA VAL A 118 17.00 -20.54 12.40
C VAL A 118 15.78 -19.63 12.35
N ILE A 119 15.87 -18.49 13.02
CA ILE A 119 14.82 -17.47 13.09
C ILE A 119 15.42 -16.16 12.64
N PRO A 120 14.96 -15.53 11.55
CA PRO A 120 15.37 -14.18 11.19
C PRO A 120 14.96 -13.22 12.31
N LYS A 121 15.86 -12.31 12.67
CA LYS A 121 15.56 -11.30 13.69
C LYS A 121 14.62 -10.22 13.16
N GLU A 122 14.79 -9.89 11.89
CA GLU A 122 13.93 -8.97 11.16
C GLU A 122 13.43 -9.71 9.92
N LEU A 123 12.14 -9.95 9.85
CA LEU A 123 11.52 -10.34 8.58
C LEU A 123 11.48 -9.07 7.72
N PRO A 124 11.87 -9.13 6.43
CA PRO A 124 11.57 -8.02 5.54
C PRO A 124 10.08 -7.72 5.72
N SER A 125 9.79 -6.46 6.00
CA SER A 125 8.41 -6.03 6.21
C SER A 125 7.64 -6.35 4.95
N THR A 126 6.90 -7.44 4.97
CA THR A 126 5.90 -7.73 3.97
C THR A 126 4.79 -6.70 4.18
N SER A 127 4.89 -5.57 3.51
CA SER A 127 3.94 -4.47 3.63
C SER A 127 3.38 -4.10 2.27
N ILE A 128 2.21 -3.50 2.30
CA ILE A 128 1.63 -2.76 1.20
C ILE A 128 1.73 -1.28 1.52
N SER A 129 1.87 -0.46 0.49
CA SER A 129 1.79 0.99 0.63
C SER A 129 0.39 1.46 0.29
N VAL A 130 -0.26 2.20 1.19
CA VAL A 130 -1.58 2.80 0.93
C VAL A 130 -1.43 4.32 0.98
N GLY A 131 -1.84 4.98 -0.09
CA GLY A 131 -1.70 6.42 -0.24
C GLY A 131 -2.85 7.07 -0.99
N GLY A 132 -2.68 8.36 -1.29
CA GLY A 132 -3.73 9.19 -1.89
C GLY A 132 -4.74 9.68 -0.87
N GLU A 133 -6.01 9.74 -1.25
CA GLU A 133 -7.08 10.29 -0.42
C GLU A 133 -7.64 9.22 0.53
N VAL A 134 -6.83 8.85 1.54
CA VAL A 134 -7.19 8.01 2.69
C VAL A 134 -6.91 8.80 3.98
N GLU A 135 -7.52 8.41 5.09
CA GLU A 135 -7.36 9.11 6.37
C GLU A 135 -5.92 9.02 6.91
N GLN A 136 -5.27 7.87 6.76
CA GLN A 136 -3.91 7.62 7.26
C GLN A 136 -3.05 6.96 6.19
N PRO A 137 -2.43 7.74 5.29
CA PRO A 137 -1.49 7.18 4.32
C PRO A 137 -0.26 6.57 5.02
N GLY A 138 0.21 5.40 4.53
CA GLY A 138 1.37 4.74 5.13
C GLY A 138 1.63 3.33 4.59
N ASN A 139 2.57 2.65 5.23
CA ASN A 139 2.88 1.25 4.95
C ASN A 139 2.19 0.35 5.98
N TYR A 140 1.48 -0.66 5.50
CA TYR A 140 0.68 -1.56 6.32
C TYR A 140 1.17 -3.00 6.16
N PRO A 141 1.37 -3.74 7.27
CA PRO A 141 1.84 -5.12 7.18
C PRO A 141 0.80 -6.01 6.50
N VAL A 142 1.24 -6.81 5.55
CA VAL A 142 0.42 -7.86 4.92
C VAL A 142 0.46 -9.09 5.81
N LEU A 143 -0.55 -9.23 6.64
CA LEU A 143 -0.89 -10.51 7.27
C LEU A 143 -1.68 -11.33 6.24
N ALA A 144 -1.69 -12.65 6.35
CA ALA A 144 -2.34 -13.54 5.38
C ALA A 144 -3.73 -13.04 4.94
N ASN A 145 -4.00 -13.03 3.62
CA ASN A 145 -5.29 -12.68 3.02
C ASN A 145 -5.74 -11.21 3.19
N VAL A 146 -4.85 -10.24 2.95
CA VAL A 146 -5.23 -8.83 2.85
C VAL A 146 -5.90 -8.57 1.50
N THR A 147 -7.02 -7.87 1.53
CA THR A 147 -7.77 -7.43 0.35
C THR A 147 -7.77 -5.89 0.25
N LEU A 148 -8.18 -5.35 -0.89
CA LEU A 148 -8.22 -3.91 -1.13
C LEU A 148 -9.07 -3.16 -0.10
N LEU A 149 -10.30 -3.64 0.17
CA LEU A 149 -11.16 -3.02 1.19
C LEU A 149 -10.52 -3.07 2.58
N ARG A 150 -9.89 -4.19 2.91
CA ARG A 150 -9.24 -4.33 4.21
C ARG A 150 -8.04 -3.40 4.35
N ALA A 151 -7.25 -3.24 3.30
CA ALA A 151 -6.11 -2.32 3.27
C ALA A 151 -6.55 -0.86 3.45
N VAL A 152 -7.58 -0.44 2.72
CA VAL A 152 -8.14 0.91 2.85
C VAL A 152 -8.73 1.13 4.24
N ASN A 153 -9.41 0.14 4.82
CA ASN A 153 -9.92 0.23 6.19
C ASN A 153 -8.80 0.31 7.24
N GLN A 154 -7.67 -0.39 7.03
CA GLN A 154 -6.48 -0.26 7.89
C GLN A 154 -5.89 1.16 7.82
N ALA A 155 -5.98 1.81 6.66
CA ALA A 155 -5.58 3.20 6.47
C ALA A 155 -6.61 4.23 7.00
N GLY A 156 -7.54 3.80 7.86
CA GLY A 156 -8.56 4.65 8.47
C GLY A 156 -9.79 4.89 7.58
N GLY A 157 -9.84 4.26 6.40
CA GLY A 157 -10.90 4.44 5.43
C GLY A 157 -10.56 5.48 4.35
N LEU A 158 -11.56 5.77 3.52
CA LEU A 158 -11.46 6.77 2.46
C LEU A 158 -11.54 8.19 3.05
N GLY A 159 -10.68 9.08 2.57
CA GLY A 159 -10.72 10.51 2.92
C GLY A 159 -11.97 11.23 2.39
N GLU A 160 -12.19 12.44 2.87
CA GLU A 160 -13.39 13.25 2.57
C GLU A 160 -13.58 13.49 1.06
N TYR A 161 -12.49 13.68 0.34
CA TYR A 161 -12.51 13.95 -1.10
C TYR A 161 -12.17 12.73 -1.95
N ALA A 162 -12.17 11.54 -1.36
CA ALA A 162 -11.86 10.31 -2.07
C ALA A 162 -12.80 10.05 -3.24
N LYS A 163 -12.21 9.62 -4.35
CA LYS A 163 -12.93 9.21 -5.53
C LYS A 163 -13.05 7.69 -5.53
N HIS A 164 -14.25 7.19 -5.25
CA HIS A 164 -14.53 5.77 -5.00
C HIS A 164 -14.31 4.88 -6.24
N ASP A 165 -14.39 5.45 -7.44
CA ASP A 165 -14.22 4.79 -8.74
C ASP A 165 -12.83 4.96 -9.34
N ASP A 166 -11.89 5.47 -8.56
CA ASP A 166 -10.53 5.79 -8.99
C ASP A 166 -9.51 5.30 -7.95
N VAL A 167 -9.48 4.00 -7.73
CA VAL A 167 -8.54 3.38 -6.80
C VAL A 167 -7.61 2.47 -7.57
N LEU A 168 -6.34 2.83 -7.57
CA LEU A 168 -5.28 2.13 -8.28
C LEU A 168 -4.62 1.10 -7.38
N VAL A 169 -4.40 -0.09 -7.90
CA VAL A 169 -3.48 -1.06 -7.33
C VAL A 169 -2.35 -1.28 -8.31
N MET A 170 -1.15 -0.95 -7.90
CA MET A 170 0.06 -1.16 -8.70
C MET A 170 0.80 -2.38 -8.15
N ARG A 171 1.14 -3.31 -9.03
CA ARG A 171 1.83 -4.57 -8.71
C ARG A 171 2.95 -4.84 -9.69
N THR A 172 4.09 -5.28 -9.20
CA THR A 172 5.19 -5.74 -10.05
C THR A 172 5.31 -7.26 -9.98
N VAL A 173 5.16 -7.91 -11.14
CA VAL A 173 5.31 -9.36 -11.27
C VAL A 173 6.40 -9.65 -12.30
N ASN A 174 7.42 -10.40 -11.93
CA ASN A 174 8.57 -10.76 -12.80
C ASN A 174 9.25 -9.55 -13.49
N GLY A 175 9.30 -8.40 -12.82
CA GLY A 175 9.90 -7.17 -13.35
C GLY A 175 8.96 -6.34 -14.22
N GLN A 176 7.76 -6.83 -14.56
CA GLN A 176 6.71 -6.09 -15.26
C GLN A 176 5.77 -5.45 -14.25
N SER A 177 5.48 -4.15 -14.44
CA SER A 177 4.53 -3.42 -13.60
C SER A 177 3.14 -3.45 -14.22
N TYR A 178 2.13 -3.72 -13.39
CA TYR A 178 0.72 -3.77 -13.73
C TYR A 178 -0.07 -2.77 -12.91
N ILE A 179 -1.10 -2.19 -13.49
CA ILE A 179 -2.04 -1.29 -12.80
C ILE A 179 -3.45 -1.85 -12.98
N GLY A 180 -4.13 -2.07 -11.84
CA GLY A 180 -5.57 -2.31 -11.79
C GLY A 180 -6.30 -1.07 -11.29
N VAL A 181 -7.41 -0.71 -11.93
CA VAL A 181 -8.28 0.40 -11.52
C VAL A 181 -9.57 -0.15 -10.95
N TYR A 182 -9.86 0.18 -9.70
CA TYR A 182 -10.97 -0.40 -8.94
C TYR A 182 -11.97 0.65 -8.48
N ASN A 183 -13.23 0.24 -8.39
CA ASN A 183 -14.30 1.02 -7.79
C ASN A 183 -14.67 0.43 -6.42
N ILE A 184 -14.12 1.03 -5.35
CA ILE A 184 -14.37 0.58 -3.98
C ILE A 184 -15.86 0.61 -3.64
N GLY A 185 -16.59 1.63 -4.09
CA GLY A 185 -18.03 1.72 -3.83
C GLY A 185 -18.82 0.58 -4.47
N ALA A 186 -18.38 0.04 -5.58
CA ALA A 186 -19.00 -1.10 -6.23
C ALA A 186 -18.61 -2.43 -5.54
N ILE A 187 -17.36 -2.58 -5.13
CA ILE A 187 -16.90 -3.74 -4.33
C ILE A 187 -17.66 -3.82 -3.00
N GLN A 188 -17.82 -2.69 -2.29
CA GLN A 188 -18.60 -2.63 -1.04
C GLN A 188 -20.06 -3.07 -1.18
N ARG A 189 -20.64 -2.90 -2.37
CA ARG A 189 -21.99 -3.37 -2.69
C ARG A 189 -22.04 -4.80 -3.20
N GLY A 190 -20.88 -5.48 -3.32
CA GLY A 190 -20.79 -6.84 -3.81
C GLY A 190 -20.98 -6.98 -5.33
N ASN A 191 -20.76 -5.91 -6.11
CA ASN A 191 -20.89 -5.96 -7.57
C ASN A 191 -19.73 -6.69 -8.23
N TYR A 192 -18.55 -6.73 -7.60
CA TYR A 192 -17.41 -7.57 -7.94
C TYR A 192 -16.60 -7.94 -6.70
N ASP A 193 -15.73 -8.92 -6.86
CA ASP A 193 -14.91 -9.43 -5.79
C ASP A 193 -13.92 -8.39 -5.27
N ASP A 194 -13.59 -8.47 -4.00
CA ASP A 194 -12.58 -7.65 -3.34
C ASP A 194 -11.19 -8.23 -3.65
N PRO A 195 -10.36 -7.55 -4.47
CA PRO A 195 -9.12 -8.11 -4.95
C PRO A 195 -8.13 -8.33 -3.81
N ARG A 196 -7.42 -9.46 -3.89
CA ARG A 196 -6.34 -9.76 -2.95
C ARG A 196 -5.13 -8.86 -3.22
N LEU A 197 -4.53 -8.39 -2.14
CA LEU A 197 -3.27 -7.66 -2.18
C LEU A 197 -2.12 -8.57 -1.76
N TYR A 198 -0.98 -8.31 -2.34
CA TYR A 198 0.26 -9.02 -2.09
C TYR A 198 1.33 -8.05 -1.56
N PRO A 199 2.36 -8.57 -0.91
CA PRO A 199 3.49 -7.73 -0.49
C PRO A 199 4.05 -6.90 -1.64
N ASP A 200 4.47 -5.67 -1.31
CA ASP A 200 4.97 -4.66 -2.25
C ASP A 200 3.92 -4.06 -3.20
N ASP A 201 2.63 -4.41 -3.07
CA ASP A 201 1.57 -3.71 -3.77
C ASP A 201 1.47 -2.26 -3.27
N ILE A 202 1.18 -1.35 -4.20
CA ILE A 202 0.92 0.05 -3.90
C ILE A 202 -0.54 0.34 -4.23
N VAL A 203 -1.30 0.79 -3.22
CA VAL A 203 -2.69 1.23 -3.34
C VAL A 203 -2.72 2.74 -3.33
N MET A 204 -3.31 3.35 -4.36
CA MET A 204 -3.47 4.80 -4.45
C MET A 204 -4.94 5.16 -4.66
N VAL A 205 -5.50 5.89 -3.70
CA VAL A 205 -6.88 6.38 -3.79
C VAL A 205 -6.87 7.76 -4.44
N GLY A 206 -7.58 7.88 -5.56
CA GLY A 206 -7.72 9.14 -6.27
C GLY A 206 -8.53 10.18 -5.48
N ASP A 207 -8.27 11.46 -5.74
CA ASP A 207 -9.01 12.57 -5.18
C ASP A 207 -10.05 13.13 -6.15
N SER A 208 -11.00 13.90 -5.60
CA SER A 208 -12.02 14.63 -6.35
C SER A 208 -11.79 16.15 -6.24
N PRO A 209 -10.95 16.74 -7.12
CA PRO A 209 -10.64 18.16 -7.07
C PRO A 209 -11.88 19.05 -7.21
N GLY A 210 -12.90 18.58 -7.92
CA GLY A 210 -14.18 19.28 -8.10
C GLY A 210 -14.93 19.46 -6.79
N ARG A 211 -15.04 18.40 -5.97
CA ARG A 211 -15.68 18.48 -4.64
C ARG A 211 -14.93 19.43 -3.72
N ARG A 212 -13.60 19.30 -3.65
CA ARG A 212 -12.73 20.18 -2.84
C ARG A 212 -12.84 21.66 -3.24
N ARG A 213 -13.01 21.96 -4.53
CA ARG A 213 -13.24 23.34 -5.01
C ARG A 213 -14.64 23.84 -4.65
N LEU A 214 -15.66 22.99 -4.80
CA LEU A 214 -17.04 23.34 -4.47
C LEU A 214 -17.17 23.69 -2.99
N ASP A 215 -16.62 22.88 -2.10
CA ASP A 215 -16.68 23.12 -0.65
C ASP A 215 -15.98 24.43 -0.25
N ARG A 216 -14.82 24.76 -0.89
CA ARG A 216 -14.20 26.07 -0.70
C ARG A 216 -15.09 27.23 -1.13
N ILE A 217 -15.78 27.09 -2.28
CA ILE A 217 -16.68 28.14 -2.76
C ILE A 217 -17.87 28.28 -1.82
N VAL A 218 -18.46 27.16 -1.39
CA VAL A 218 -19.59 27.17 -0.42
C VAL A 218 -19.14 27.79 0.90
N ALA A 219 -17.96 27.44 1.41
CA ALA A 219 -17.44 28.02 2.66
C ALA A 219 -17.19 29.54 2.56
N LEU A 220 -16.83 30.05 1.38
CA LEU A 220 -16.66 31.50 1.14
C LEU A 220 -17.99 32.23 0.99
N VAL A 221 -19.01 31.60 0.43
CA VAL A 221 -20.29 32.23 0.12
C VAL A 221 -21.30 32.12 1.26
N ALA A 222 -21.25 31.03 2.05
CA ALA A 222 -22.17 30.78 3.16
C ALA A 222 -22.24 31.96 4.18
N PRO A 223 -21.15 32.56 4.65
CA PRO A 223 -21.20 33.68 5.59
C PRO A 223 -21.82 34.96 4.97
N VAL A 224 -21.68 35.14 3.64
CA VAL A 224 -22.25 36.30 2.95
C VAL A 224 -23.78 36.19 2.85
N ILE A 225 -24.29 34.98 2.60
CA ILE A 225 -25.75 34.76 2.52
C ILE A 225 -26.39 34.91 3.89
N SER A 226 -25.76 34.43 4.95
CA SER A 226 -26.28 34.56 6.32
C SER A 226 -26.32 36.01 6.81
N SER A 227 -25.32 36.82 6.46
CA SER A 227 -25.28 38.26 6.83
C SER A 227 -26.33 39.08 6.08
N THR A 228 -26.61 38.79 4.81
CA THR A 228 -27.66 39.46 4.05
C THR A 228 -29.07 39.13 4.56
N ALA A 229 -29.30 37.88 4.99
CA ALA A 229 -30.59 37.48 5.56
C ALA A 229 -30.90 38.22 6.89
N VAL A 230 -29.88 38.45 7.73
CA VAL A 230 -30.00 39.20 8.99
C VAL A 230 -30.33 40.68 8.72
N ILE A 231 -29.65 41.28 7.73
CA ILE A 231 -29.90 42.70 7.36
C ILE A 231 -31.33 42.89 6.80
N LEU A 232 -31.80 41.97 5.94
CA LEU A 232 -33.15 42.03 5.41
C LEU A 232 -34.21 41.89 6.53
N ASN A 233 -33.98 41.03 7.52
CA ASN A 233 -34.92 40.87 8.64
C ASN A 233 -34.93 42.05 9.61
N GLN A 234 -33.87 42.87 9.65
CA GLN A 234 -33.84 44.15 10.41
C GLN A 234 -34.55 45.32 9.66
N LEU A 235 -34.56 45.27 8.32
CA LEU A 235 -35.19 46.32 7.50
C LEU A 235 -36.69 46.12 7.34
N THR A 236 -37.26 44.97 7.71
CA THR A 236 -38.69 44.64 7.64
C THR A 236 -39.42 44.68 8.99
N ARG A 237 -38.74 45.13 10.03
CA ARG A 237 -39.31 45.52 11.31
C ARG A 237 -39.35 47.02 11.50
#